data_aa866fda063295d772b7669a3e090813
#
_entry.id   aa866fda063295d772b7669a3e090813
#
_cell.length_a   1.000
_cell.length_b   1.000
_cell.length_c   1.000
_cell.angle_alpha   90.00
_cell.angle_beta   90.00
_cell.angle_gamma   90.00
#
_symmetry.space_group_name_H-M   'P 1'
#
loop_
_entity.id
_entity.type
_entity.pdbx_description
1 polymer ?
#
loop_
_entity_poly.entity_id
_entity_poly.type
_entity_poly.pdbx_seq_one_letter_code
_entity_poly.pdbx_strand_id
1 'polypeptide(L)'
;MKDFNDKVAYITGGSSGIGLATAKALSTEGAHVIIFARKKDCLEHALEEIKSKRISSSQRFSCMTMDVSNWDEVQEVMFRAVAQFGVPDVLINCAGRAYPRVFEEINYEQFDETMKINFHGIWHTTSALVPYMKERGGYIVNVSSIAGFIGLFGYTDYSASKFAIIGFSEALRSELKRYGITVSVLCPPDTDTPGFHEENKTKPEETKAISGSAKLMQPDEVARALLAGMRKEARHIIPSFDGKLIFLLKRLLPGLVEFVMDSTIKKVQAKRGEK
;
A
#
# COMPACT_ATOMS: atom_id res chain seq x y z
N MET A 1 -17.63 0.55 5.07
CA MET A 1 -18.28 -0.04 3.85
C MET A 1 -18.59 -1.50 4.14
N LYS A 2 -19.87 -1.91 4.10
CA LYS A 2 -20.28 -3.28 4.50
C LYS A 2 -20.35 -4.25 3.32
N ASP A 3 -20.65 -3.74 2.13
CA ASP A 3 -20.88 -4.50 0.91
C ASP A 3 -20.09 -3.88 -0.25
N PHE A 4 -19.55 -4.73 -1.11
CA PHE A 4 -18.78 -4.35 -2.30
C PHE A 4 -19.52 -4.64 -3.61
N ASN A 5 -20.69 -5.29 -3.55
CA ASN A 5 -21.48 -5.59 -4.75
C ASN A 5 -21.85 -4.31 -5.50
N ASP A 6 -21.66 -4.30 -6.82
CA ASP A 6 -21.86 -3.16 -7.73
C ASP A 6 -21.06 -1.88 -7.37
N LYS A 7 -20.07 -1.98 -6.48
CA LYS A 7 -19.16 -0.88 -6.14
C LYS A 7 -18.05 -0.72 -7.16
N VAL A 8 -17.71 0.51 -7.51
CA VAL A 8 -16.60 0.84 -8.39
C VAL A 8 -15.32 1.00 -7.57
N ALA A 9 -14.33 0.13 -7.82
CA ALA A 9 -13.04 0.14 -7.14
C ALA A 9 -11.91 0.51 -8.09
N TYR A 10 -11.13 1.53 -7.73
CA TYR A 10 -9.92 1.96 -8.42
C TYR A 10 -8.71 1.54 -7.60
N ILE A 11 -7.74 0.85 -8.23
CA ILE A 11 -6.59 0.28 -7.53
C ILE A 11 -5.30 0.63 -8.26
N THR A 12 -4.47 1.49 -7.69
CA THR A 12 -3.11 1.72 -8.20
C THR A 12 -2.19 0.58 -7.78
N GLY A 13 -1.20 0.22 -8.61
CA GLY A 13 -0.36 -0.95 -8.37
C GLY A 13 -1.14 -2.27 -8.49
N GLY A 14 -2.26 -2.28 -9.24
CA GLY A 14 -3.15 -3.44 -9.37
C GLY A 14 -2.64 -4.57 -10.27
N SER A 15 -1.46 -4.43 -10.86
CA SER A 15 -0.91 -5.45 -11.78
C SER A 15 -0.16 -6.59 -11.10
N SER A 16 0.09 -6.52 -9.80
CA SER A 16 0.83 -7.56 -9.06
C SER A 16 0.61 -7.48 -7.54
N GLY A 17 1.09 -8.48 -6.82
CA GLY A 17 1.19 -8.49 -5.37
C GLY A 17 -0.13 -8.19 -4.64
N ILE A 18 -0.06 -7.32 -3.62
CA ILE A 18 -1.22 -6.96 -2.78
C ILE A 18 -2.33 -6.29 -3.60
N GLY A 19 -1.96 -5.42 -4.56
CA GLY A 19 -2.94 -4.74 -5.41
C GLY A 19 -3.75 -5.71 -6.27
N LEU A 20 -3.09 -6.64 -6.93
CA LEU A 20 -3.74 -7.69 -7.73
C LEU A 20 -4.60 -8.63 -6.87
N ALA A 21 -4.07 -9.08 -5.73
CA ALA A 21 -4.82 -9.93 -4.81
C ALA A 21 -6.09 -9.22 -4.29
N THR A 22 -5.98 -7.91 -3.99
CA THR A 22 -7.13 -7.10 -3.59
C THR A 22 -8.14 -6.93 -4.72
N ALA A 23 -7.68 -6.72 -5.95
CA ALA A 23 -8.54 -6.63 -7.13
C ALA A 23 -9.33 -7.93 -7.35
N LYS A 24 -8.66 -9.09 -7.23
CA LYS A 24 -9.30 -10.41 -7.30
C LYS A 24 -10.32 -10.61 -6.18
N ALA A 25 -9.97 -10.25 -4.95
CA ALA A 25 -10.88 -10.36 -3.81
C ALA A 25 -12.13 -9.48 -3.99
N LEU A 26 -11.99 -8.25 -4.47
CA LEU A 26 -13.13 -7.37 -4.77
C LEU A 26 -13.99 -7.91 -5.93
N SER A 27 -13.37 -8.53 -6.94
CA SER A 27 -14.11 -9.20 -8.00
C SER A 27 -15.02 -10.32 -7.47
N THR A 28 -14.54 -11.15 -6.53
CA THR A 28 -15.36 -12.20 -5.89
C THR A 28 -16.46 -11.67 -4.97
N GLU A 29 -16.42 -10.38 -4.65
CA GLU A 29 -17.44 -9.68 -3.86
C GLU A 29 -18.43 -8.88 -4.77
N GLY A 30 -18.36 -9.04 -6.09
CA GLY A 30 -19.27 -8.37 -7.02
C GLY A 30 -18.87 -6.96 -7.45
N ALA A 31 -17.70 -6.45 -7.07
CA ALA A 31 -17.26 -5.11 -7.44
C ALA A 31 -16.88 -4.99 -8.92
N HIS A 32 -17.07 -3.80 -9.49
CA HIS A 32 -16.42 -3.34 -10.71
C HIS A 32 -15.00 -2.94 -10.37
N VAL A 33 -13.99 -3.43 -11.10
CA VAL A 33 -12.58 -3.22 -10.75
C VAL A 33 -11.81 -2.59 -11.90
N ILE A 34 -11.18 -1.46 -11.64
CA ILE A 34 -10.30 -0.77 -12.56
C ILE A 34 -8.91 -0.69 -11.92
N ILE A 35 -7.91 -1.22 -12.61
CA ILE A 35 -6.53 -1.27 -12.12
C ILE A 35 -5.62 -0.33 -12.90
N PHE A 36 -4.65 0.24 -12.21
CA PHE A 36 -3.68 1.18 -12.77
C PHE A 36 -2.25 0.73 -12.45
N ALA A 37 -1.36 0.71 -13.45
CA ALA A 37 0.07 0.48 -13.30
C ALA A 37 0.82 0.96 -14.55
N ARG A 38 2.15 0.96 -14.51
CA ARG A 38 2.98 1.48 -15.60
C ARG A 38 3.11 0.55 -16.81
N LYS A 39 3.15 -0.76 -16.58
CA LYS A 39 3.46 -1.76 -17.62
C LYS A 39 2.16 -2.35 -18.18
N LYS A 40 1.91 -2.08 -19.46
CA LYS A 40 0.69 -2.51 -20.16
C LYS A 40 0.52 -4.03 -20.15
N ASP A 41 1.56 -4.77 -20.52
CA ASP A 41 1.50 -6.24 -20.59
C ASP A 41 1.15 -6.87 -19.24
N CYS A 42 1.74 -6.34 -18.14
CA CYS A 42 1.43 -6.80 -16.78
C CYS A 42 -0.02 -6.48 -16.38
N LEU A 43 -0.55 -5.33 -16.83
CA LEU A 43 -1.94 -4.94 -16.58
C LEU A 43 -2.92 -5.85 -17.32
N GLU A 44 -2.66 -6.16 -18.59
CA GLU A 44 -3.51 -7.02 -19.42
C GLU A 44 -3.58 -8.44 -18.84
N HIS A 45 -2.42 -9.00 -18.42
CA HIS A 45 -2.38 -10.29 -17.76
C HIS A 45 -3.16 -10.28 -16.42
N ALA A 46 -2.92 -9.28 -15.58
CA ALA A 46 -3.64 -9.11 -14.31
C ALA A 46 -5.15 -8.96 -14.53
N LEU A 47 -5.56 -8.24 -15.57
CA LEU A 47 -6.97 -8.05 -15.90
C LEU A 47 -7.67 -9.39 -16.20
N GLU A 48 -7.01 -10.29 -16.92
CA GLU A 48 -7.57 -11.63 -17.19
C GLU A 48 -7.69 -12.47 -15.91
N GLU A 49 -6.70 -12.40 -15.00
CA GLU A 49 -6.81 -13.04 -13.69
C GLU A 49 -7.98 -12.50 -12.86
N ILE A 50 -8.21 -11.17 -12.89
CA ILE A 50 -9.32 -10.53 -12.17
C ILE A 50 -10.65 -10.96 -12.79
N LYS A 51 -10.76 -10.95 -14.12
CA LYS A 51 -11.97 -11.40 -14.86
C LYS A 51 -12.30 -12.85 -14.57
N SER A 52 -11.32 -13.72 -14.36
CA SER A 52 -11.54 -15.13 -14.00
C SER A 52 -12.26 -15.32 -12.65
N LYS A 53 -12.26 -14.28 -11.79
CA LYS A 53 -12.92 -14.25 -10.48
C LYS A 53 -14.32 -13.61 -10.52
N ARG A 54 -14.82 -13.27 -11.71
CA ARG A 54 -16.15 -12.72 -11.92
C ARG A 54 -17.24 -13.63 -11.34
N ILE A 55 -18.22 -13.02 -10.68
CA ILE A 55 -19.41 -13.72 -10.15
C ILE A 55 -20.71 -13.29 -10.86
N SER A 56 -20.68 -12.16 -11.60
CA SER A 56 -21.82 -11.65 -12.37
C SER A 56 -21.37 -11.11 -13.71
N SER A 57 -22.20 -11.31 -14.76
CA SER A 57 -21.96 -10.74 -16.10
C SER A 57 -22.03 -9.21 -16.12
N SER A 58 -22.68 -8.58 -15.15
CA SER A 58 -22.79 -7.12 -15.02
C SER A 58 -21.49 -6.45 -14.57
N GLN A 59 -20.56 -7.20 -13.96
CA GLN A 59 -19.30 -6.64 -13.47
C GLN A 59 -18.44 -6.11 -14.62
N ARG A 60 -17.92 -4.90 -14.43
CA ARG A 60 -17.03 -4.23 -15.38
C ARG A 60 -15.59 -4.29 -14.86
N PHE A 61 -14.68 -4.67 -15.74
CA PHE A 61 -13.26 -4.75 -15.45
C PHE A 61 -12.46 -4.00 -16.50
N SER A 62 -11.49 -3.22 -16.07
CA SER A 62 -10.61 -2.48 -16.99
C SER A 62 -9.22 -2.27 -16.38
N CYS A 63 -8.28 -1.89 -17.23
CA CYS A 63 -6.96 -1.45 -16.82
C CYS A 63 -6.52 -0.23 -17.63
N MET A 64 -5.76 0.65 -17.00
CA MET A 64 -5.20 1.85 -17.65
C MET A 64 -3.74 2.02 -17.24
N THR A 65 -2.87 2.28 -18.21
CA THR A 65 -1.47 2.64 -17.91
C THR A 65 -1.42 3.99 -17.23
N MET A 66 -0.62 4.07 -16.17
CA MET A 66 -0.43 5.29 -15.40
C MET A 66 0.81 5.20 -14.52
N ASP A 67 1.67 6.22 -14.58
CA ASP A 67 2.71 6.43 -13.58
C ASP A 67 2.20 7.36 -12.48
N VAL A 68 2.03 6.82 -11.28
CA VAL A 68 1.53 7.59 -10.12
C VAL A 68 2.47 8.73 -9.71
N SER A 69 3.75 8.67 -10.09
CA SER A 69 4.74 9.72 -9.80
C SER A 69 4.60 10.94 -10.71
N ASN A 70 3.90 10.81 -11.83
CA ASN A 70 3.65 11.89 -12.79
C ASN A 70 2.28 12.53 -12.55
N TRP A 71 2.29 13.76 -12.04
CA TRP A 71 1.08 14.50 -11.69
C TRP A 71 0.13 14.70 -12.88
N ASP A 72 0.65 15.16 -14.02
CA ASP A 72 -0.17 15.47 -15.20
C ASP A 72 -0.82 14.21 -15.78
N GLU A 73 -0.06 13.12 -15.85
CA GLU A 73 -0.57 11.83 -16.29
C GLU A 73 -1.67 11.31 -15.36
N VAL A 74 -1.50 11.45 -14.03
CA VAL A 74 -2.52 11.04 -13.05
C VAL A 74 -3.81 11.84 -13.25
N GLN A 75 -3.72 13.17 -13.43
CA GLN A 75 -4.90 14.01 -13.67
C GLN A 75 -5.66 13.55 -14.92
N GLU A 76 -4.96 13.36 -16.04
CA GLU A 76 -5.57 12.94 -17.30
C GLU A 76 -6.21 11.55 -17.20
N VAL A 77 -5.46 10.56 -16.65
CA VAL A 77 -5.92 9.18 -16.58
C VAL A 77 -7.09 9.04 -15.62
N MET A 78 -7.07 9.70 -14.46
CA MET A 78 -8.18 9.66 -13.50
C MET A 78 -9.43 10.37 -14.04
N PHE A 79 -9.28 11.47 -14.76
CA PHE A 79 -10.41 12.12 -15.45
C PHE A 79 -11.06 11.17 -16.47
N ARG A 80 -10.25 10.51 -17.32
CA ARG A 80 -10.76 9.53 -18.29
C ARG A 80 -11.43 8.32 -17.59
N ALA A 81 -10.84 7.84 -16.50
CA ALA A 81 -11.40 6.73 -15.74
C ALA A 81 -12.78 7.07 -15.16
N VAL A 82 -12.93 8.27 -14.57
CA VAL A 82 -14.21 8.75 -14.06
C VAL A 82 -15.26 8.88 -15.18
N ALA A 83 -14.87 9.40 -16.34
CA ALA A 83 -15.77 9.54 -17.49
C ALA A 83 -16.25 8.18 -18.04
N GLN A 84 -15.40 7.15 -18.01
CA GLN A 84 -15.71 5.82 -18.59
C GLN A 84 -16.38 4.87 -17.58
N PHE A 85 -15.99 4.90 -16.32
CA PHE A 85 -16.37 3.91 -15.32
C PHE A 85 -17.18 4.49 -14.16
N GLY A 86 -17.23 5.81 -14.06
CA GLY A 86 -17.89 6.53 -12.97
C GLY A 86 -16.96 6.82 -11.80
N VAL A 87 -17.43 7.65 -10.88
CA VAL A 87 -16.72 8.01 -9.65
C VAL A 87 -16.49 6.77 -8.81
N PRO A 88 -15.27 6.49 -8.34
CA PRO A 88 -15.03 5.31 -7.52
C PRO A 88 -15.73 5.41 -6.15
N ASP A 89 -16.36 4.31 -5.75
CA ASP A 89 -16.81 4.10 -4.36
C ASP A 89 -15.60 3.76 -3.46
N VAL A 90 -14.56 3.14 -4.06
CA VAL A 90 -13.34 2.72 -3.37
C VAL A 90 -12.10 3.13 -4.16
N LEU A 91 -11.19 3.86 -3.52
CA LEU A 91 -9.85 4.13 -4.02
C LEU A 91 -8.83 3.37 -3.15
N ILE A 92 -8.02 2.51 -3.76
CA ILE A 92 -6.93 1.80 -3.09
C ILE A 92 -5.60 2.24 -3.69
N ASN A 93 -4.85 3.03 -2.95
CA ASN A 93 -3.52 3.49 -3.30
C ASN A 93 -2.50 2.45 -2.86
N CYS A 94 -2.16 1.50 -3.77
CA CYS A 94 -1.27 0.37 -3.49
C CYS A 94 0.04 0.41 -4.29
N ALA A 95 0.21 1.34 -5.23
CA ALA A 95 1.47 1.52 -5.93
C ALA A 95 2.58 1.90 -4.95
N GLY A 96 3.74 1.24 -5.05
CA GLY A 96 4.86 1.48 -4.17
C GLY A 96 6.08 0.65 -4.53
N ARG A 97 7.23 1.03 -3.96
CA ARG A 97 8.51 0.33 -4.10
C ARG A 97 9.34 0.43 -2.84
N ALA A 98 10.30 -0.47 -2.68
CA ALA A 98 11.36 -0.40 -1.68
C ALA A 98 12.69 -0.85 -2.30
N TYR A 99 13.78 -0.15 -1.96
CA TYR A 99 15.15 -0.54 -2.31
C TYR A 99 16.02 -0.34 -1.07
N PRO A 100 16.01 -1.32 -0.13
CA PRO A 100 16.73 -1.17 1.12
C PRO A 100 18.24 -1.14 0.89
N ARG A 101 18.88 -0.13 1.48
CA ARG A 101 20.32 0.11 1.51
C ARG A 101 20.68 0.84 2.79
N VAL A 102 21.94 0.77 3.20
CA VAL A 102 22.45 1.65 4.26
C VAL A 102 22.41 3.11 3.78
N PHE A 103 22.27 4.04 4.71
CA PHE A 103 22.01 5.45 4.38
C PHE A 103 23.04 6.05 3.43
N GLU A 104 24.31 5.71 3.61
CA GLU A 104 25.43 6.22 2.81
C GLU A 104 25.39 5.75 1.33
N GLU A 105 24.66 4.68 1.04
CA GLU A 105 24.49 4.15 -0.33
C GLU A 105 23.25 4.72 -1.03
N ILE A 106 22.38 5.44 -0.30
CA ILE A 106 21.17 6.04 -0.86
C ILE A 106 21.51 7.40 -1.46
N ASN A 107 21.52 7.49 -2.77
CA ASN A 107 21.65 8.78 -3.45
C ASN A 107 20.33 9.56 -3.46
N TYR A 108 20.41 10.84 -3.84
CA TYR A 108 19.22 11.71 -3.88
C TYR A 108 18.15 11.20 -4.85
N GLU A 109 18.56 10.66 -5.99
CA GLU A 109 17.67 10.16 -7.03
C GLU A 109 16.82 8.98 -6.51
N GLN A 110 17.44 8.04 -5.76
CA GLN A 110 16.72 6.93 -5.14
C GLN A 110 15.72 7.44 -4.09
N PHE A 111 16.17 8.37 -3.23
CA PHE A 111 15.31 8.97 -2.21
C PHE A 111 14.10 9.67 -2.84
N ASP A 112 14.36 10.53 -3.83
CA ASP A 112 13.32 11.32 -4.52
C ASP A 112 12.32 10.41 -5.26
N GLU A 113 12.81 9.39 -5.97
CA GLU A 113 11.96 8.42 -6.65
C GLU A 113 11.11 7.61 -5.66
N THR A 114 11.68 7.20 -4.50
CA THR A 114 10.93 6.50 -3.46
C THR A 114 9.80 7.38 -2.92
N MET A 115 10.07 8.66 -2.64
CA MET A 115 9.06 9.61 -2.19
C MET A 115 8.01 9.89 -3.26
N LYS A 116 8.42 10.08 -4.51
CA LYS A 116 7.51 10.34 -5.64
C LYS A 116 6.53 9.19 -5.86
N ILE A 117 7.01 7.96 -5.84
CA ILE A 117 6.15 6.80 -6.07
C ILE A 117 5.27 6.52 -4.85
N ASN A 118 5.89 6.41 -3.65
CA ASN A 118 5.19 5.92 -2.46
C ASN A 118 4.24 6.94 -1.84
N PHE A 119 4.65 8.21 -1.81
CA PHE A 119 3.88 9.26 -1.12
C PHE A 119 3.21 10.24 -2.09
N HIS A 120 3.96 10.86 -3.02
CA HIS A 120 3.34 11.79 -3.96
C HIS A 120 2.30 11.08 -4.83
N GLY A 121 2.55 9.84 -5.25
CA GLY A 121 1.57 9.05 -6.01
C GLY A 121 0.23 8.90 -5.29
N ILE A 122 0.23 8.70 -3.96
CA ILE A 122 -0.98 8.67 -3.13
C ILE A 122 -1.65 10.04 -3.10
N TRP A 123 -0.85 11.10 -2.93
CA TRP A 123 -1.36 12.46 -2.94
C TRP A 123 -1.98 12.82 -4.30
N HIS A 124 -1.31 12.47 -5.40
CA HIS A 124 -1.79 12.73 -6.77
C HIS A 124 -3.15 12.09 -7.03
N THR A 125 -3.26 10.79 -6.82
CA THR A 125 -4.51 10.05 -7.08
C THR A 125 -5.64 10.49 -6.16
N THR A 126 -5.34 10.76 -4.89
CA THR A 126 -6.32 11.26 -3.92
C THR A 126 -6.79 12.66 -4.30
N SER A 127 -5.87 13.55 -4.66
CA SER A 127 -6.18 14.93 -5.08
C SER A 127 -7.02 14.98 -6.36
N ALA A 128 -6.74 14.08 -7.31
CA ALA A 128 -7.51 13.98 -8.55
C ALA A 128 -8.95 13.48 -8.33
N LEU A 129 -9.17 12.56 -7.38
CA LEU A 129 -10.47 11.90 -7.22
C LEU A 129 -11.35 12.47 -6.10
N VAL A 130 -10.78 13.04 -5.05
CA VAL A 130 -11.55 13.62 -3.93
C VAL A 130 -12.60 14.64 -4.38
N PRO A 131 -12.34 15.55 -5.35
CA PRO A 131 -13.36 16.47 -5.84
C PRO A 131 -14.65 15.76 -6.31
N TYR A 132 -14.53 14.64 -7.01
CA TYR A 132 -15.66 13.84 -7.47
C TYR A 132 -16.31 13.02 -6.34
N MET A 133 -15.50 12.48 -5.44
CA MET A 133 -15.97 11.65 -4.33
C MET A 133 -16.75 12.46 -3.27
N LYS A 134 -16.48 13.76 -3.12
CA LYS A 134 -17.17 14.62 -2.12
C LYS A 134 -18.68 14.64 -2.24
N GLU A 135 -19.23 14.46 -3.44
CA GLU A 135 -20.66 14.49 -3.68
C GLU A 135 -21.36 13.18 -3.31
N ARG A 136 -20.63 12.07 -3.26
CA ARG A 136 -21.19 10.72 -3.09
C ARG A 136 -20.71 10.00 -1.83
N GLY A 137 -19.67 10.50 -1.20
CA GLY A 137 -18.93 9.76 -0.20
C GLY A 137 -18.05 8.67 -0.81
N GLY A 138 -17.51 7.77 0.01
CA GLY A 138 -16.70 6.67 -0.46
C GLY A 138 -15.66 6.19 0.54
N TYR A 139 -14.71 5.43 0.05
CA TYR A 139 -13.67 4.82 0.88
C TYR A 139 -12.30 4.97 0.22
N ILE A 140 -11.32 5.48 0.95
CA ILE A 140 -9.92 5.57 0.52
C ILE A 140 -9.08 4.67 1.41
N VAL A 141 -8.27 3.81 0.80
CA VAL A 141 -7.24 3.03 1.49
C VAL A 141 -5.87 3.43 0.97
N ASN A 142 -5.00 3.87 1.86
CA ASN A 142 -3.60 4.14 1.55
C ASN A 142 -2.74 3.01 2.09
N VAL A 143 -1.92 2.39 1.21
CA VAL A 143 -1.06 1.27 1.59
C VAL A 143 0.28 1.79 2.10
N SER A 144 0.44 1.76 3.43
CA SER A 144 1.70 2.01 4.12
C SER A 144 2.48 0.69 4.30
N SER A 145 3.01 0.43 5.47
CA SER A 145 3.75 -0.76 5.90
C SER A 145 3.85 -0.77 7.42
N ILE A 146 4.32 -1.85 8.01
CA ILE A 146 4.87 -1.84 9.38
C ILE A 146 5.99 -0.82 9.49
N ALA A 147 6.82 -0.64 8.45
CA ALA A 147 7.84 0.41 8.36
C ALA A 147 7.28 1.84 8.36
N GLY A 148 5.96 2.02 8.40
CA GLY A 148 5.32 3.33 8.54
C GLY A 148 5.08 3.76 9.99
N PHE A 149 5.27 2.89 10.97
CA PHE A 149 5.20 3.23 12.40
C PHE A 149 6.44 2.79 13.20
N ILE A 150 7.40 2.14 12.53
CA ILE A 150 8.70 1.78 13.07
C ILE A 150 9.76 2.03 11.99
N GLY A 151 10.80 2.80 12.31
CA GLY A 151 11.97 2.99 11.43
C GLY A 151 12.82 1.73 11.42
N LEU A 152 13.15 1.21 10.25
CA LEU A 152 13.94 -0.01 10.10
C LEU A 152 15.32 0.31 9.53
N PHE A 153 16.35 -0.39 9.98
CA PHE A 153 17.69 -0.31 9.42
C PHE A 153 17.65 -0.59 7.91
N GLY A 154 18.35 0.21 7.12
CA GLY A 154 18.41 0.06 5.67
C GLY A 154 17.16 0.55 4.90
N TYR A 155 16.21 1.21 5.57
CA TYR A 155 14.97 1.72 4.96
C TYR A 155 14.73 3.21 5.23
N THR A 156 15.77 4.02 5.28
CA THR A 156 15.62 5.44 5.64
C THR A 156 14.68 6.19 4.70
N ASP A 157 14.80 6.03 3.39
CA ASP A 157 13.91 6.61 2.37
C ASP A 157 12.51 5.96 2.41
N TYR A 158 12.45 4.64 2.46
CA TYR A 158 11.20 3.90 2.48
C TYR A 158 10.39 4.16 3.74
N SER A 159 11.01 4.04 4.93
CA SER A 159 10.33 4.33 6.20
C SER A 159 9.81 5.76 6.22
N ALA A 160 10.61 6.75 5.78
CA ALA A 160 10.17 8.14 5.68
C ALA A 160 8.90 8.27 4.83
N SER A 161 8.87 7.63 3.65
CA SER A 161 7.69 7.64 2.77
C SER A 161 6.47 6.98 3.43
N LYS A 162 6.65 5.87 4.15
CA LYS A 162 5.57 5.11 4.79
C LYS A 162 5.03 5.78 6.06
N PHE A 163 5.86 6.49 6.82
CA PHE A 163 5.42 7.38 7.90
C PHE A 163 4.62 8.56 7.37
N ALA A 164 5.07 9.18 6.28
CA ALA A 164 4.35 10.28 5.63
C ALA A 164 2.92 9.86 5.23
N ILE A 165 2.74 8.62 4.72
CA ILE A 165 1.40 8.08 4.38
C ILE A 165 0.50 8.02 5.62
N ILE A 166 1.01 7.61 6.78
CA ILE A 166 0.20 7.53 8.00
C ILE A 166 -0.27 8.92 8.43
N GLY A 167 0.67 9.86 8.58
CA GLY A 167 0.34 11.24 8.97
C GLY A 167 -0.63 11.92 8.00
N PHE A 168 -0.38 11.78 6.70
CA PHE A 168 -1.28 12.26 5.65
C PHE A 168 -2.68 11.67 5.78
N SER A 169 -2.78 10.36 5.97
CA SER A 169 -4.08 9.67 6.05
C SER A 169 -4.87 10.03 7.30
N GLU A 170 -4.20 10.28 8.43
CA GLU A 170 -4.84 10.73 9.67
C GLU A 170 -5.44 12.13 9.51
N ALA A 171 -4.70 13.06 8.89
CA ALA A 171 -5.20 14.42 8.59
C ALA A 171 -6.36 14.35 7.58
N LEU A 172 -6.15 13.66 6.45
CA LEU A 172 -7.13 13.51 5.37
C LEU A 172 -8.45 12.91 5.88
N ARG A 173 -8.39 11.93 6.77
CA ARG A 173 -9.56 11.32 7.39
C ARG A 173 -10.40 12.34 8.14
N SER A 174 -9.77 13.23 8.90
CA SER A 174 -10.47 14.26 9.67
C SER A 174 -11.18 15.26 8.76
N GLU A 175 -10.52 15.64 7.67
CA GLU A 175 -11.03 16.60 6.70
C GLU A 175 -12.17 16.04 5.85
N LEU A 176 -12.06 14.77 5.43
CA LEU A 176 -13.01 14.15 4.49
C LEU A 176 -14.22 13.54 5.17
N LYS A 177 -14.21 13.39 6.50
CA LYS A 177 -15.35 12.84 7.27
C LYS A 177 -16.66 13.55 6.98
N ARG A 178 -16.64 14.88 6.84
CA ARG A 178 -17.83 15.72 6.54
C ARG A 178 -18.48 15.41 5.19
N TYR A 179 -17.74 14.74 4.27
CA TYR A 179 -18.22 14.33 2.95
C TYR A 179 -18.60 12.84 2.89
N GLY A 180 -18.65 12.16 4.05
CA GLY A 180 -18.94 10.73 4.08
C GLY A 180 -17.84 9.86 3.48
N ILE A 181 -16.60 10.38 3.37
CA ILE A 181 -15.46 9.63 2.88
C ILE A 181 -14.68 9.05 4.07
N THR A 182 -14.59 7.72 4.13
CA THR A 182 -13.77 7.02 5.12
C THR A 182 -12.35 6.86 4.59
N VAL A 183 -11.34 7.09 5.44
CA VAL A 183 -9.93 6.87 5.09
C VAL A 183 -9.32 5.86 6.05
N SER A 184 -8.69 4.82 5.52
CA SER A 184 -7.94 3.79 6.26
C SER A 184 -6.52 3.68 5.76
N VAL A 185 -5.62 3.22 6.63
CA VAL A 185 -4.25 2.87 6.28
C VAL A 185 -4.08 1.37 6.41
N LEU A 186 -3.62 0.71 5.34
CA LEU A 186 -3.18 -0.67 5.38
C LEU A 186 -1.69 -0.70 5.73
N CYS A 187 -1.32 -1.44 6.76
CA CYS A 187 0.07 -1.61 7.21
C CYS A 187 0.44 -3.11 7.14
N PRO A 188 0.77 -3.63 5.95
CA PRO A 188 1.16 -5.02 5.81
C PRO A 188 2.57 -5.27 6.36
N PRO A 189 2.86 -6.50 6.85
CA PRO A 189 4.20 -7.00 7.08
C PRO A 189 4.84 -7.41 5.74
N ASP A 190 6.03 -8.02 5.80
CA ASP A 190 6.65 -8.66 4.65
C ASP A 190 5.65 -9.61 4.00
N THR A 191 5.40 -9.38 2.71
CA THR A 191 4.37 -10.10 1.94
C THR A 191 5.00 -10.66 0.68
N ASP A 192 4.72 -11.92 0.37
CA ASP A 192 5.29 -12.66 -0.76
C ASP A 192 4.80 -12.09 -2.10
N THR A 193 5.53 -11.11 -2.61
CA THR A 193 5.21 -10.37 -3.83
C THR A 193 6.42 -10.25 -4.73
N PRO A 194 6.25 -10.02 -6.04
CA PRO A 194 7.38 -9.70 -6.90
C PRO A 194 8.22 -8.52 -6.39
N GLY A 195 7.59 -7.50 -5.80
CA GLY A 195 8.27 -6.36 -5.19
C GLY A 195 9.14 -6.78 -4.00
N PHE A 196 8.67 -7.68 -3.14
CA PHE A 196 9.44 -8.21 -2.02
C PHE A 196 10.66 -9.02 -2.48
N HIS A 197 10.55 -9.78 -3.56
CA HIS A 197 11.70 -10.50 -4.11
C HIS A 197 12.76 -9.56 -4.68
N GLU A 198 12.36 -8.47 -5.35
CA GLU A 198 13.30 -7.44 -5.81
C GLU A 198 13.96 -6.71 -4.62
N GLU A 199 13.21 -6.35 -3.61
CA GLU A 199 13.67 -5.74 -2.37
C GLU A 199 14.75 -6.57 -1.67
N ASN A 200 14.57 -7.90 -1.60
CA ASN A 200 15.50 -8.81 -0.94
C ASN A 200 16.88 -8.87 -1.61
N LYS A 201 17.01 -8.44 -2.87
CA LYS A 201 18.31 -8.43 -3.58
C LYS A 201 19.30 -7.43 -2.99
N THR A 202 18.81 -6.34 -2.38
CA THR A 202 19.63 -5.27 -1.83
C THR A 202 19.51 -5.14 -0.31
N LYS A 203 18.69 -5.98 0.34
CA LYS A 203 18.41 -5.91 1.77
C LYS A 203 19.67 -6.16 2.61
N PRO A 204 20.11 -5.22 3.47
CA PRO A 204 21.21 -5.41 4.40
C PRO A 204 21.00 -6.59 5.36
N GLU A 205 22.06 -7.21 5.85
CA GLU A 205 21.95 -8.35 6.76
C GLU A 205 21.30 -8.00 8.10
N GLU A 206 21.51 -6.76 8.60
CA GLU A 206 20.82 -6.24 9.78
C GLU A 206 19.31 -6.21 9.57
N THR A 207 18.88 -5.76 8.40
CA THR A 207 17.47 -5.73 8.02
C THR A 207 16.89 -7.14 7.91
N LYS A 208 17.64 -8.08 7.31
CA LYS A 208 17.25 -9.50 7.24
C LYS A 208 17.11 -10.12 8.63
N ALA A 209 18.02 -9.78 9.56
CA ALA A 209 17.96 -10.26 10.93
C ALA A 209 16.77 -9.71 11.71
N ILE A 210 16.39 -8.44 11.48
CA ILE A 210 15.22 -7.82 12.11
C ILE A 210 13.93 -8.45 11.58
N SER A 211 13.82 -8.64 10.25
CA SER A 211 12.61 -9.17 9.60
C SER A 211 12.52 -10.70 9.61
N GLY A 212 13.64 -11.39 9.77
CA GLY A 212 13.73 -12.86 9.59
C GLY A 212 12.97 -13.69 10.62
N SER A 213 12.45 -13.11 11.70
CA SER A 213 11.58 -13.76 12.67
C SER A 213 10.08 -13.65 12.33
N ALA A 214 9.72 -12.78 11.40
CA ALA A 214 8.32 -12.57 11.03
C ALA A 214 7.87 -13.56 9.94
N LYS A 215 6.65 -14.08 10.09
CA LYS A 215 6.06 -14.95 9.05
C LYS A 215 5.76 -14.13 7.80
N LEU A 216 6.31 -14.56 6.66
CA LEU A 216 5.98 -14.02 5.34
C LEU A 216 4.49 -14.28 5.03
N MET A 217 3.71 -13.24 4.80
CA MET A 217 2.29 -13.37 4.47
C MET A 217 2.08 -13.54 2.96
N GLN A 218 1.01 -14.24 2.59
CA GLN A 218 0.58 -14.29 1.20
C GLN A 218 -0.27 -13.05 0.84
N PRO A 219 -0.19 -12.54 -0.42
CA PRO A 219 -0.98 -11.40 -0.85
C PRO A 219 -2.49 -11.56 -0.62
N ASP A 220 -3.01 -12.77 -0.80
CA ASP A 220 -4.43 -13.07 -0.60
C ASP A 220 -4.83 -12.98 0.89
N GLU A 221 -3.93 -13.29 1.82
CA GLU A 221 -4.18 -13.11 3.28
C GLU A 221 -4.29 -11.62 3.61
N VAL A 222 -3.39 -10.80 3.03
CA VAL A 222 -3.42 -9.34 3.18
C VAL A 222 -4.69 -8.74 2.58
N ALA A 223 -5.10 -9.19 1.38
CA ALA A 223 -6.33 -8.73 0.73
C ALA A 223 -7.58 -9.06 1.55
N ARG A 224 -7.68 -10.28 2.08
CA ARG A 224 -8.80 -10.66 3.00
C ARG A 224 -8.84 -9.79 4.26
N ALA A 225 -7.68 -9.54 4.86
CA ALA A 225 -7.59 -8.67 6.04
C ALA A 225 -7.97 -7.21 5.70
N LEU A 226 -7.59 -6.74 4.52
CA LEU A 226 -7.97 -5.42 4.01
C LEU A 226 -9.49 -5.29 3.91
N LEU A 227 -10.17 -6.19 3.19
CA LEU A 227 -11.62 -6.15 3.05
C LEU A 227 -12.35 -6.26 4.39
N ALA A 228 -11.86 -7.14 5.28
CA ALA A 228 -12.40 -7.27 6.63
C ALA A 228 -12.23 -5.97 7.45
N GLY A 229 -11.08 -5.31 7.32
CA GLY A 229 -10.82 -4.01 7.96
C GLY A 229 -11.68 -2.89 7.41
N MET A 230 -11.92 -2.86 6.08
CA MET A 230 -12.81 -1.90 5.43
C MET A 230 -14.26 -2.07 5.91
N ARG A 231 -14.75 -3.28 6.08
CA ARG A 231 -16.10 -3.54 6.65
C ARG A 231 -16.28 -3.00 8.07
N LYS A 232 -15.18 -2.97 8.84
CA LYS A 232 -15.15 -2.44 10.22
C LYS A 232 -14.78 -0.95 10.28
N GLU A 233 -14.52 -0.32 9.15
CA GLU A 233 -14.01 1.06 9.03
C GLU A 233 -12.78 1.32 9.93
N ALA A 234 -11.92 0.31 10.01
CA ALA A 234 -10.72 0.36 10.85
C ALA A 234 -9.76 1.45 10.37
N ARG A 235 -9.27 2.28 11.29
CA ARG A 235 -8.30 3.36 10.96
C ARG A 235 -6.99 2.80 10.42
N HIS A 236 -6.45 1.81 11.14
CA HIS A 236 -5.27 1.05 10.77
C HIS A 236 -5.69 -0.40 10.56
N ILE A 237 -5.39 -0.92 9.39
CA ILE A 237 -5.60 -2.32 9.03
C ILE A 237 -4.23 -2.98 9.06
N ILE A 238 -3.98 -3.75 10.11
CA ILE A 238 -2.70 -4.45 10.33
C ILE A 238 -3.01 -5.95 10.23
N PRO A 239 -2.62 -6.61 9.12
CA PRO A 239 -3.01 -8.00 8.85
C PRO A 239 -2.46 -9.01 9.86
N SER A 240 -1.19 -8.87 10.25
CA SER A 240 -0.51 -9.83 11.11
C SER A 240 -0.72 -9.55 12.61
N PHE A 241 -0.67 -10.60 13.42
CA PHE A 241 -0.70 -10.46 14.88
C PHE A 241 0.55 -9.75 15.42
N ASP A 242 1.73 -10.16 14.92
CA ASP A 242 3.01 -9.56 15.31
C ASP A 242 3.04 -8.06 14.98
N GLY A 243 2.54 -7.67 13.80
CA GLY A 243 2.41 -6.27 13.42
C GLY A 243 1.52 -5.46 14.37
N LYS A 244 0.39 -6.04 14.83
CA LYS A 244 -0.48 -5.40 15.83
C LYS A 244 0.23 -5.23 17.16
N LEU A 245 0.97 -6.25 17.58
CA LEU A 245 1.74 -6.22 18.83
C LEU A 245 2.84 -5.14 18.75
N ILE A 246 3.62 -5.10 17.68
CA ILE A 246 4.66 -4.09 17.46
C ILE A 246 4.05 -2.68 17.44
N PHE A 247 2.91 -2.49 16.75
CA PHE A 247 2.20 -1.22 16.73
C PHE A 247 1.81 -0.74 18.13
N LEU A 248 1.32 -1.64 18.97
CA LEU A 248 0.97 -1.33 20.36
C LEU A 248 2.22 -1.02 21.20
N LEU A 249 3.24 -1.89 21.12
CA LEU A 249 4.49 -1.72 21.86
C LEU A 249 5.21 -0.43 21.49
N LYS A 250 5.26 -0.08 20.19
CA LYS A 250 5.90 1.19 19.75
C LYS A 250 5.19 2.43 20.31
N ARG A 251 3.89 2.35 20.55
CA ARG A 251 3.11 3.46 21.14
C ARG A 251 3.24 3.54 22.65
N LEU A 252 3.32 2.42 23.35
CA LEU A 252 3.33 2.38 24.82
C LEU A 252 4.73 2.30 25.42
N LEU A 253 5.64 1.60 24.75
CA LEU A 253 7.00 1.30 25.22
C LEU A 253 8.03 1.50 24.08
N PRO A 254 8.15 2.70 23.49
CA PRO A 254 9.00 2.92 22.32
C PRO A 254 10.45 2.52 22.56
N GLY A 255 11.01 2.83 23.74
CA GLY A 255 12.38 2.48 24.09
C GLY A 255 12.65 0.97 24.16
N LEU A 256 11.64 0.14 24.51
CA LEU A 256 11.79 -1.31 24.47
C LEU A 256 11.95 -1.82 23.02
N VAL A 257 11.15 -1.29 22.09
CA VAL A 257 11.23 -1.65 20.68
C VAL A 257 12.59 -1.26 20.11
N GLU A 258 13.06 -0.04 20.41
CA GLU A 258 14.38 0.46 19.99
C GLU A 258 15.51 -0.39 20.56
N PHE A 259 15.46 -0.72 21.85
CA PHE A 259 16.45 -1.58 22.50
C PHE A 259 16.56 -2.97 21.84
N VAL A 260 15.43 -3.59 21.51
CA VAL A 260 15.42 -4.91 20.85
C VAL A 260 16.02 -4.80 19.43
N MET A 261 15.70 -3.76 18.69
CA MET A 261 16.25 -3.52 17.35
C MET A 261 17.75 -3.28 17.40
N ASP A 262 18.21 -2.37 18.28
CA ASP A 262 19.64 -2.08 18.45
C ASP A 262 20.42 -3.31 18.88
N SER A 263 19.87 -4.11 19.78
CA SER A 263 20.49 -5.37 20.21
C SER A 263 20.63 -6.36 19.05
N THR A 264 19.64 -6.41 18.14
CA THR A 264 19.69 -7.28 16.96
C THR A 264 20.75 -6.79 15.96
N ILE A 265 20.79 -5.47 15.70
CA ILE A 265 21.79 -4.84 14.82
C ILE A 265 23.19 -5.10 15.34
N LYS A 266 23.46 -4.81 16.63
CA LYS A 266 24.77 -5.03 17.27
C LYS A 266 25.24 -6.49 17.17
N LYS A 267 24.34 -7.46 17.28
CA LYS A 267 24.69 -8.88 17.13
C LYS A 267 25.15 -9.23 15.70
N VAL A 268 24.54 -8.62 14.69
CA VAL A 268 24.93 -8.84 13.29
C VAL A 268 26.29 -8.20 13.02
N GLN A 269 26.47 -6.93 13.42
CA GLN A 269 27.70 -6.17 13.24
C GLN A 269 28.90 -6.83 13.96
N ALA A 270 28.68 -7.30 15.19
CA ALA A 270 29.74 -8.02 15.94
C ALA A 270 30.21 -9.31 15.24
N LYS A 271 29.32 -10.02 14.51
CA LYS A 271 29.70 -11.20 13.73
C LYS A 271 30.55 -10.85 12.51
N ARG A 272 30.47 -9.62 12.00
CA ARG A 272 31.26 -9.12 10.86
C ARG A 272 32.59 -8.49 11.30
N GLY A 273 32.84 -8.32 12.59
CA GLY A 273 34.00 -7.62 13.11
C GLY A 273 33.93 -6.10 12.96
N GLU A 274 32.77 -5.56 12.70
CA GLU A 274 32.50 -4.12 12.68
C GLU A 274 32.32 -3.63 14.13
N LYS A 275 33.03 -2.52 14.48
CA LYS A 275 32.92 -1.91 15.82
C LYS A 275 31.93 -0.78 15.87
#